data_3ec884795d3601ff833cf068adc22c15
#
_entry.id   3ec884795d3601ff833cf068adc22c15
#
_cell.length_a   1.000
_cell.length_b   1.000
_cell.length_c   1.000
_cell.angle_alpha   90.00
_cell.angle_beta   90.00
_cell.angle_gamma   90.00
#
_symmetry.space_group_name_H-M   'P 1'
#
loop_
_entity.id
_entity.type
_entity.pdbx_description
1 polymer ?
#
loop_
_entity_poly.entity_id
_entity_poly.type
_entity_poly.pdbx_seq_one_letter_code
_entity_poly.pdbx_strand_id
1 'polypeptide(L)'
;MSSKESTSNSQLFVRQFMSDFFHMGAVLPSSRYLGQAGAAYLAQKQGRVDVLEVGSGTGSFTREIVPLLDTGDRLDMVEINTDLIAYLRQRFETEPAFQLKPGVTTNFINSDVRGLAGHFNYDYIVFSLPLTNFPPEMVQSILNLMIERLKPGGVFSYVKYAFISRFKYRFGGATTREAMSQNQTIIRSFAKLYQIEQRLVWFNVPPAWTFYWQKPDVN
;
A
#
# COMPACT_ATOMS: atom_id res chain seq x y z
N MET A 1 21.14 22.61 -5.90
CA MET A 1 20.52 22.07 -7.14
C MET A 1 20.36 20.54 -7.13
N SER A 2 21.06 19.80 -6.28
CA SER A 2 21.09 18.30 -6.28
C SER A 2 19.84 17.58 -5.77
N SER A 3 19.03 18.15 -4.88
CA SER A 3 17.88 17.44 -4.26
C SER A 3 16.63 17.36 -5.14
N LYS A 4 16.39 18.33 -6.02
CA LYS A 4 15.24 18.35 -6.93
C LYS A 4 15.39 17.37 -8.11
N GLU A 5 16.60 17.17 -8.61
CA GLU A 5 16.86 16.21 -9.70
C GLU A 5 16.76 14.77 -9.23
N SER A 6 17.23 14.45 -8.02
CA SER A 6 17.10 13.11 -7.43
C SER A 6 15.62 12.72 -7.21
N THR A 7 14.79 13.66 -6.77
CA THR A 7 13.35 13.44 -6.55
C THR A 7 12.61 13.20 -7.87
N SER A 8 12.95 13.94 -8.93
CA SER A 8 12.36 13.80 -10.26
C SER A 8 12.68 12.42 -10.88
N ASN A 9 13.94 11.97 -10.81
CA ASN A 9 14.35 10.66 -11.33
C ASN A 9 13.70 9.50 -10.56
N SER A 10 13.55 9.62 -9.26
CA SER A 10 12.88 8.62 -8.43
C SER A 10 11.38 8.52 -8.72
N GLN A 11 10.72 9.66 -8.99
CA GLN A 11 9.29 9.68 -9.36
C GLN A 11 9.06 9.07 -10.73
N LEU A 12 9.92 9.39 -11.70
CA LEU A 12 9.90 8.78 -13.03
C LEU A 12 10.12 7.28 -12.95
N PHE A 13 11.08 6.82 -12.14
CA PHE A 13 11.33 5.39 -11.93
C PHE A 13 10.10 4.66 -11.37
N VAL A 14 9.48 5.19 -10.30
CA VAL A 14 8.29 4.57 -9.70
C VAL A 14 7.13 4.56 -10.69
N ARG A 15 6.90 5.66 -11.40
CA ARG A 15 5.84 5.76 -12.41
C ARG A 15 6.05 4.79 -13.56
N GLN A 16 7.26 4.69 -14.09
CA GLN A 16 7.60 3.77 -15.17
C GLN A 16 7.53 2.32 -14.70
N PHE A 17 8.06 2.03 -13.51
CA PHE A 17 7.98 0.72 -12.90
C PHE A 17 6.52 0.26 -12.69
N MET A 18 5.65 1.13 -12.16
CA MET A 18 4.22 0.82 -11.98
C MET A 18 3.52 0.63 -13.32
N SER A 19 3.81 1.47 -14.32
CA SER A 19 3.31 1.30 -15.68
C SER A 19 3.71 -0.05 -16.27
N ASP A 20 4.98 -0.39 -16.21
CA ASP A 20 5.50 -1.67 -16.72
C ASP A 20 4.92 -2.87 -15.96
N PHE A 21 4.73 -2.74 -14.64
CA PHE A 21 4.13 -3.77 -13.80
C PHE A 21 2.69 -4.07 -14.20
N PHE A 22 1.90 -3.05 -14.51
CA PHE A 22 0.53 -3.21 -15.00
C PHE A 22 0.48 -3.69 -16.46
N HIS A 23 1.41 -3.24 -17.33
CA HIS A 23 1.44 -3.65 -18.73
C HIS A 23 1.95 -5.08 -18.96
N MET A 24 2.80 -5.59 -18.07
CA MET A 24 3.29 -6.98 -18.21
C MET A 24 2.21 -8.05 -17.97
N GLY A 25 0.97 -7.66 -17.65
CA GLY A 25 -0.14 -8.59 -17.41
C GLY A 25 0.14 -9.61 -16.29
N ALA A 26 1.23 -9.39 -15.54
CA ALA A 26 1.76 -10.36 -14.61
C ALA A 26 0.98 -10.41 -13.29
N VAL A 27 0.09 -9.45 -13.06
CA VAL A 27 -0.73 -9.42 -11.85
C VAL A 27 -2.16 -9.09 -12.25
N LEU A 28 -3.03 -10.07 -12.14
CA LEU A 28 -4.46 -9.85 -12.14
C LEU A 28 -4.80 -8.87 -11.01
N PRO A 29 -5.86 -8.04 -11.16
CA PRO A 29 -6.35 -7.23 -10.06
C PRO A 29 -6.45 -8.09 -8.79
N SER A 30 -6.00 -7.55 -7.66
CA SER A 30 -6.06 -8.27 -6.38
C SER A 30 -7.45 -8.82 -6.16
N SER A 31 -7.53 -10.09 -5.79
CA SER A 31 -8.81 -10.74 -5.53
C SER A 31 -9.53 -10.06 -4.35
N ARG A 32 -10.86 -10.21 -4.28
CA ARG A 32 -11.63 -9.74 -3.13
C ARG A 32 -11.09 -10.29 -1.80
N TYR A 33 -10.60 -11.52 -1.79
CA TYR A 33 -10.03 -12.15 -0.59
C TYR A 33 -8.75 -11.45 -0.13
N LEU A 34 -7.92 -10.99 -1.08
CA LEU A 34 -6.73 -10.23 -0.76
C LEU A 34 -7.07 -8.81 -0.28
N GLY A 35 -8.05 -8.15 -0.91
CA GLY A 35 -8.59 -6.88 -0.44
C GLY A 35 -9.15 -6.97 0.97
N GLN A 36 -9.96 -7.98 1.25
CA GLN A 36 -10.50 -8.26 2.58
C GLN A 36 -9.41 -8.54 3.62
N ALA A 37 -8.38 -9.30 3.25
CA ALA A 37 -7.23 -9.51 4.12
C ALA A 37 -6.51 -8.18 4.39
N GLY A 38 -6.28 -7.34 3.37
CA GLY A 38 -5.68 -6.01 3.54
C GLY A 38 -6.46 -5.11 4.50
N ALA A 39 -7.78 -5.17 4.49
CA ALA A 39 -8.69 -4.38 5.32
C ALA A 39 -9.12 -5.08 6.63
N ALA A 40 -8.54 -6.24 6.98
CA ALA A 40 -9.05 -7.10 8.05
C ALA A 40 -9.06 -6.42 9.43
N TYR A 41 -8.08 -5.59 9.75
CA TYR A 41 -8.03 -4.83 11.00
C TYR A 41 -8.99 -3.64 10.99
N LEU A 42 -9.18 -2.98 9.84
CA LEU A 42 -10.18 -1.94 9.67
C LEU A 42 -11.60 -2.48 9.91
N ALA A 43 -11.87 -3.73 9.53
CA ALA A 43 -13.17 -4.38 9.80
C ALA A 43 -13.50 -4.54 11.30
N GLN A 44 -12.50 -4.38 12.17
CA GLN A 44 -12.64 -4.46 13.64
C GLN A 44 -12.60 -3.08 14.31
N LYS A 45 -12.64 -2.00 13.51
CA LYS A 45 -12.56 -0.63 14.01
C LYS A 45 -13.61 -0.32 15.07
N GLN A 46 -13.26 0.54 16.00
CA GLN A 46 -14.18 1.12 16.98
C GLN A 46 -14.13 2.65 16.86
N GLY A 47 -15.30 3.26 16.66
CA GLY A 47 -15.42 4.70 16.51
C GLY A 47 -14.90 5.23 15.17
N ARG A 48 -14.67 6.54 15.13
CA ARG A 48 -14.15 7.25 13.96
C ARG A 48 -12.69 6.90 13.69
N VAL A 49 -12.36 6.72 12.41
CA VAL A 49 -11.00 6.37 11.97
C VAL A 49 -10.55 7.19 10.77
N ASP A 50 -9.24 7.36 10.67
CA ASP A 50 -8.55 7.90 9.51
C ASP A 50 -7.79 6.76 8.83
N VAL A 51 -8.08 6.51 7.54
CA VAL A 51 -7.53 5.42 6.74
C VAL A 51 -6.69 5.98 5.61
N LEU A 52 -5.52 5.41 5.38
CA LEU A 52 -4.68 5.67 4.21
C LEU A 52 -4.60 4.40 3.35
N GLU A 53 -4.93 4.51 2.09
CA GLU A 53 -4.63 3.50 1.07
C GLU A 53 -3.47 3.97 0.20
N VAL A 54 -2.40 3.17 0.13
CA VAL A 54 -1.20 3.47 -0.67
C VAL A 54 -1.10 2.53 -1.85
N GLY A 55 -1.08 3.12 -3.06
CA GLY A 55 -1.12 2.38 -4.31
C GLY A 55 -2.54 1.89 -4.61
N SER A 56 -3.54 2.78 -4.55
CA SER A 56 -4.94 2.41 -4.75
C SER A 56 -5.22 1.76 -6.11
N GLY A 57 -4.41 2.08 -7.13
CA GLY A 57 -4.48 1.46 -8.44
C GLY A 57 -5.89 1.53 -9.03
N THR A 58 -6.41 0.38 -9.45
CA THR A 58 -7.78 0.25 -9.96
C THR A 58 -8.83 0.14 -8.85
N GLY A 59 -8.47 0.25 -7.57
CA GLY A 59 -9.39 0.21 -6.44
C GLY A 59 -9.76 -1.19 -5.93
N SER A 60 -8.87 -2.18 -6.12
CA SER A 60 -9.13 -3.54 -5.64
C SER A 60 -9.23 -3.63 -4.12
N PHE A 61 -8.42 -2.87 -3.39
CA PHE A 61 -8.49 -2.77 -1.93
C PHE A 61 -9.55 -1.74 -1.51
N THR A 62 -9.63 -0.61 -2.22
CA THR A 62 -10.64 0.43 -1.99
C THR A 62 -12.05 -0.16 -1.93
N ARG A 63 -12.38 -1.08 -2.85
CA ARG A 63 -13.66 -1.78 -2.90
C ARG A 63 -14.02 -2.52 -1.61
N GLU A 64 -13.02 -3.05 -0.91
CA GLU A 64 -13.21 -3.78 0.35
C GLU A 64 -13.08 -2.84 1.58
N ILE A 65 -12.45 -1.66 1.42
CA ILE A 65 -12.34 -0.63 2.45
C ILE A 65 -13.65 0.16 2.57
N VAL A 66 -14.20 0.65 1.45
CA VAL A 66 -15.35 1.55 1.41
C VAL A 66 -16.56 1.04 2.21
N PRO A 67 -16.99 -0.24 2.12
CA PRO A 67 -18.11 -0.74 2.90
C PRO A 67 -17.91 -0.73 4.41
N LEU A 68 -16.66 -0.67 4.87
CA LEU A 68 -16.28 -0.68 6.30
C LEU A 68 -16.29 0.72 6.92
N LEU A 69 -16.38 1.76 6.10
CA LEU A 69 -16.37 3.14 6.57
C LEU A 69 -17.74 3.57 7.04
N ASP A 70 -17.77 4.43 8.08
CA ASP A 70 -18.96 5.00 8.66
C ASP A 70 -18.88 6.52 8.74
N THR A 71 -19.99 7.17 9.07
CA THR A 71 -20.08 8.63 9.25
C THR A 71 -18.95 9.16 10.13
N GLY A 72 -18.21 10.13 9.62
CA GLY A 72 -17.08 10.78 10.28
C GLY A 72 -15.73 10.16 9.95
N ASP A 73 -15.67 8.98 9.31
CA ASP A 73 -14.42 8.39 8.85
C ASP A 73 -13.81 9.17 7.68
N ARG A 74 -12.49 9.04 7.51
CA ARG A 74 -11.75 9.59 6.40
C ARG A 74 -10.95 8.51 5.68
N LEU A 75 -10.97 8.54 4.35
CA LEU A 75 -10.15 7.70 3.48
C LEU A 75 -9.31 8.58 2.54
N ASP A 76 -8.01 8.54 2.70
CA ASP A 76 -7.05 9.14 1.80
C ASP A 76 -6.48 8.04 0.88
N MET A 77 -6.56 8.22 -0.43
CA MET A 77 -6.08 7.27 -1.43
C MET A 77 -4.94 7.90 -2.22
N VAL A 78 -3.75 7.28 -2.15
CA VAL A 78 -2.55 7.76 -2.82
C VAL A 78 -2.20 6.86 -3.98
N GLU A 79 -2.09 7.46 -5.17
CA GLU A 79 -1.70 6.79 -6.40
C GLU A 79 -0.88 7.74 -7.27
N ILE A 80 0.25 7.26 -7.78
CA ILE A 80 1.16 8.08 -8.61
C ILE A 80 0.70 8.19 -10.06
N ASN A 81 -0.09 7.24 -10.53
CA ASN A 81 -0.59 7.20 -11.90
C ASN A 81 -1.89 8.02 -12.01
N THR A 82 -1.85 9.10 -12.79
CA THR A 82 -2.97 10.01 -13.00
C THR A 82 -4.19 9.32 -13.63
N ASP A 83 -3.97 8.38 -14.56
CA ASP A 83 -5.06 7.68 -15.24
C ASP A 83 -5.78 6.73 -14.28
N LEU A 84 -5.05 6.08 -13.37
CA LEU A 84 -5.63 5.22 -12.34
C LEU A 84 -6.43 6.04 -11.32
N ILE A 85 -5.96 7.23 -10.94
CA ILE A 85 -6.73 8.14 -10.08
C ILE A 85 -8.02 8.58 -10.78
N ALA A 86 -7.97 8.94 -12.06
CA ALA A 86 -9.15 9.31 -12.84
C ALA A 86 -10.15 8.15 -12.93
N TYR A 87 -9.64 6.95 -13.23
CA TYR A 87 -10.45 5.73 -13.26
C TYR A 87 -11.08 5.42 -11.89
N LEU A 88 -10.32 5.55 -10.81
CA LEU A 88 -10.85 5.32 -9.46
C LEU A 88 -11.95 6.32 -9.10
N ARG A 89 -11.80 7.62 -9.45
CA ARG A 89 -12.86 8.62 -9.27
C ARG A 89 -14.14 8.22 -10.01
N GLN A 90 -14.02 7.78 -11.26
CA GLN A 90 -15.17 7.31 -12.05
C GLN A 90 -15.89 6.14 -11.34
N ARG A 91 -15.15 5.22 -10.73
CA ARG A 91 -15.75 4.09 -9.98
C ARG A 91 -16.57 4.56 -8.78
N PHE A 92 -16.11 5.60 -8.06
CA PHE A 92 -16.90 6.21 -6.97
C PHE A 92 -18.19 6.85 -7.44
N GLU A 93 -18.25 7.32 -8.68
CA GLU A 93 -19.45 7.92 -9.27
C GLU A 93 -20.42 6.88 -9.83
N THR A 94 -19.92 5.72 -10.31
CA THR A 94 -20.69 4.81 -11.13
C THR A 94 -20.95 3.43 -10.52
N GLU A 95 -20.10 2.98 -9.57
CA GLU A 95 -20.18 1.62 -9.07
C GLU A 95 -20.73 1.55 -7.64
N PRO A 96 -21.76 0.71 -7.37
CA PRO A 96 -22.35 0.56 -6.03
C PRO A 96 -21.36 0.15 -4.94
N ALA A 97 -20.31 -0.62 -5.31
CA ALA A 97 -19.30 -1.09 -4.36
C ALA A 97 -18.39 0.04 -3.83
N PHE A 98 -18.41 1.22 -4.46
CA PHE A 98 -17.67 2.42 -4.07
C PHE A 98 -18.57 3.51 -3.48
N GLN A 99 -19.86 3.20 -3.28
CA GLN A 99 -20.80 4.15 -2.72
C GLN A 99 -20.52 4.39 -1.24
N LEU A 100 -20.20 5.64 -0.91
CA LEU A 100 -19.90 6.07 0.45
C LEU A 100 -21.17 6.25 1.28
N LYS A 101 -21.10 5.92 2.54
CA LYS A 101 -22.09 6.33 3.52
C LYS A 101 -22.03 7.87 3.71
N PRO A 102 -23.15 8.52 4.04
CA PRO A 102 -23.16 9.95 4.33
C PRO A 102 -22.18 10.32 5.43
N GLY A 103 -21.44 11.43 5.24
CA GLY A 103 -20.47 11.92 6.22
C GLY A 103 -19.10 11.26 6.22
N VAL A 104 -18.83 10.33 5.30
CA VAL A 104 -17.47 9.83 5.03
C VAL A 104 -16.75 10.83 4.14
N THR A 105 -15.51 11.18 4.50
CA THR A 105 -14.66 12.07 3.70
C THR A 105 -13.64 11.25 2.91
N THR A 106 -13.45 11.56 1.62
CA THR A 106 -12.43 10.91 0.78
C THR A 106 -11.55 11.92 0.07
N ASN A 107 -10.24 11.60 -0.03
CA ASN A 107 -9.29 12.38 -0.78
C ASN A 107 -8.55 11.48 -1.78
N PHE A 108 -8.50 11.91 -3.03
CA PHE A 108 -7.73 11.27 -4.09
C PHE A 108 -6.44 12.05 -4.29
N ILE A 109 -5.32 11.47 -3.89
CA ILE A 109 -4.02 12.13 -3.86
C ILE A 109 -3.16 11.57 -4.99
N ASN A 110 -3.01 12.34 -6.06
CA ASN A 110 -2.14 11.96 -7.18
C ASN A 110 -0.70 12.38 -6.88
N SER A 111 0.03 11.53 -6.18
CA SER A 111 1.40 11.81 -5.73
C SER A 111 2.18 10.53 -5.47
N ASP A 112 3.50 10.67 -5.44
CA ASP A 112 4.38 9.68 -4.78
C ASP A 112 4.09 9.70 -3.27
N VAL A 113 3.96 8.53 -2.67
CA VAL A 113 3.66 8.40 -1.23
C VAL A 113 4.68 9.11 -0.34
N ARG A 114 5.94 9.23 -0.79
CA ARG A 114 7.00 9.95 -0.07
C ARG A 114 6.80 11.46 -0.05
N GLY A 115 5.98 11.98 -0.95
CA GLY A 115 5.59 13.39 -1.02
C GLY A 115 4.28 13.71 -0.30
N LEU A 116 3.74 12.79 0.52
CA LEU A 116 2.55 13.03 1.33
C LEU A 116 2.79 14.25 2.24
N ALA A 117 2.24 15.39 1.82
CA ALA A 117 2.25 16.61 2.60
C ALA A 117 1.20 16.53 3.72
N GLY A 118 1.53 17.12 4.87
CA GLY A 118 0.60 17.26 5.99
C GLY A 118 0.97 16.41 7.21
N HIS A 119 0.37 16.79 8.35
CA HIS A 119 0.62 16.16 9.65
C HIS A 119 -0.49 15.17 10.03
N PHE A 120 -1.16 14.58 9.04
CA PHE A 120 -2.19 13.59 9.32
C PHE A 120 -1.55 12.26 9.71
N ASN A 121 -2.04 11.70 10.80
CA ASN A 121 -1.73 10.34 11.23
C ASN A 121 -2.98 9.49 11.06
N TYR A 122 -2.76 8.19 10.74
CA TYR A 122 -3.81 7.26 10.37
C TYR A 122 -3.94 6.16 11.41
N ASP A 123 -5.17 5.71 11.62
CA ASP A 123 -5.46 4.54 12.42
C ASP A 123 -5.12 3.26 11.65
N TYR A 124 -5.36 3.30 10.33
CA TYR A 124 -5.08 2.16 9.44
C TYR A 124 -4.39 2.63 8.16
N ILE A 125 -3.35 1.90 7.78
CA ILE A 125 -2.69 2.07 6.47
C ILE A 125 -2.78 0.75 5.72
N VAL A 126 -3.41 0.75 4.55
CA VAL A 126 -3.47 -0.39 3.62
C VAL A 126 -2.50 -0.12 2.48
N PHE A 127 -1.47 -0.96 2.37
CA PHE A 127 -0.35 -0.73 1.47
C PHE A 127 -0.23 -1.85 0.44
N SER A 128 -0.40 -1.53 -0.83
CA SER A 128 -0.40 -2.48 -1.94
C SER A 128 0.80 -2.39 -2.88
N LEU A 129 1.73 -1.44 -2.63
CA LEU A 129 2.91 -1.31 -3.49
C LEU A 129 3.90 -2.47 -3.28
N PRO A 130 4.55 -2.94 -4.36
CA PRO A 130 5.46 -4.09 -4.33
C PRO A 130 6.85 -3.69 -3.78
N LEU A 131 6.99 -3.57 -2.47
CA LEU A 131 8.22 -3.14 -1.77
C LEU A 131 9.48 -3.88 -2.27
N THR A 132 9.37 -5.16 -2.57
CA THR A 132 10.53 -5.96 -3.03
C THR A 132 11.10 -5.55 -4.38
N ASN A 133 10.43 -4.65 -5.08
CA ASN A 133 10.81 -4.21 -6.41
C ASN A 133 11.45 -2.81 -6.43
N PHE A 134 11.46 -2.12 -5.30
CA PHE A 134 12.07 -0.80 -5.18
C PHE A 134 13.53 -0.87 -4.75
N PRO A 135 14.34 0.17 -5.01
CA PRO A 135 15.67 0.32 -4.45
C PRO A 135 15.64 0.26 -2.92
N PRO A 136 16.65 -0.34 -2.25
CA PRO A 136 16.65 -0.54 -0.80
C PRO A 136 16.46 0.74 0.03
N GLU A 137 17.09 1.82 -0.38
CA GLU A 137 16.95 3.14 0.26
C GLU A 137 15.53 3.69 0.15
N MET A 138 14.83 3.40 -0.95
CA MET A 138 13.43 3.77 -1.12
C MET A 138 12.52 2.94 -0.21
N VAL A 139 12.76 1.63 -0.11
CA VAL A 139 12.03 0.74 0.81
C VAL A 139 12.15 1.22 2.24
N GLN A 140 13.39 1.54 2.68
CA GLN A 140 13.65 2.07 4.01
C GLN A 140 12.90 3.38 4.26
N SER A 141 12.97 4.32 3.30
CA SER A 141 12.29 5.62 3.39
C SER A 141 10.77 5.47 3.48
N ILE A 142 10.18 4.62 2.64
CA ILE A 142 8.73 4.36 2.63
C ILE A 142 8.29 3.73 3.97
N LEU A 143 9.00 2.72 4.45
CA LEU A 143 8.62 2.05 5.70
C LEU A 143 8.74 2.97 6.90
N ASN A 144 9.80 3.80 6.98
CA ASN A 144 9.92 4.82 8.02
C ASN A 144 8.73 5.78 7.99
N LEU A 145 8.37 6.27 6.79
CA LEU A 145 7.24 7.18 6.61
C LEU A 145 5.92 6.52 7.05
N MET A 146 5.68 5.26 6.68
CA MET A 146 4.44 4.55 7.05
C MET A 146 4.31 4.41 8.57
N ILE A 147 5.40 4.04 9.27
CA ILE A 147 5.39 3.95 10.74
C ILE A 147 5.24 5.34 11.38
N GLU A 148 5.89 6.38 10.83
CA GLU A 148 5.71 7.75 11.29
C GLU A 148 4.25 8.19 11.21
N ARG A 149 3.59 7.89 10.08
CA ARG A 149 2.19 8.28 9.79
C ARG A 149 1.14 7.44 10.51
N LEU A 150 1.50 6.36 11.17
CA LEU A 150 0.58 5.65 12.04
C LEU A 150 0.41 6.39 13.36
N LYS A 151 -0.84 6.45 13.83
CA LYS A 151 -1.15 6.79 15.22
C LYS A 151 -0.60 5.70 16.16
N PRO A 152 -0.34 5.99 17.45
CA PRO A 152 -0.13 4.95 18.44
C PRO A 152 -1.28 3.94 18.39
N GLY A 153 -0.98 2.64 18.50
CA GLY A 153 -1.96 1.56 18.32
C GLY A 153 -2.43 1.30 16.88
N GLY A 154 -2.11 2.20 15.94
CA GLY A 154 -2.51 2.08 14.54
C GLY A 154 -1.87 0.89 13.84
N VAL A 155 -2.56 0.37 12.80
CA VAL A 155 -2.16 -0.84 12.07
C VAL A 155 -1.82 -0.52 10.62
N PHE A 156 -0.64 -0.95 10.19
CA PHE A 156 -0.17 -0.98 8.82
C PHE A 156 -0.30 -2.40 8.27
N SER A 157 -1.06 -2.57 7.19
CA SER A 157 -1.13 -3.81 6.45
C SER A 157 -0.42 -3.67 5.11
N TYR A 158 0.44 -4.63 4.76
CA TYR A 158 1.05 -4.66 3.43
C TYR A 158 1.00 -6.05 2.80
N VAL A 159 0.98 -6.08 1.47
CA VAL A 159 0.82 -7.29 0.68
C VAL A 159 2.12 -7.68 0.00
N LYS A 160 2.42 -8.98 0.00
CA LYS A 160 3.55 -9.57 -0.72
C LYS A 160 3.08 -10.81 -1.47
N TYR A 161 3.17 -10.78 -2.79
CA TYR A 161 2.85 -11.95 -3.61
C TYR A 161 3.84 -13.09 -3.38
N ALA A 162 3.30 -14.27 -3.08
CA ALA A 162 4.07 -15.49 -3.00
C ALA A 162 4.62 -15.84 -4.40
N PHE A 163 5.84 -16.38 -4.44
CA PHE A 163 6.51 -16.88 -5.65
C PHE A 163 7.07 -15.83 -6.64
N ILE A 164 6.52 -14.62 -6.78
CA ILE A 164 7.05 -13.60 -7.71
C ILE A 164 8.50 -13.23 -7.33
N SER A 165 8.77 -13.06 -6.04
CA SER A 165 10.11 -12.78 -5.55
C SER A 165 11.09 -13.94 -5.83
N ARG A 166 10.64 -15.20 -5.74
CA ARG A 166 11.46 -16.39 -6.05
C ARG A 166 11.82 -16.47 -7.53
N PHE A 167 10.88 -16.15 -8.41
CA PHE A 167 11.11 -16.16 -9.86
C PHE A 167 12.13 -15.07 -10.24
N LYS A 168 11.95 -13.84 -9.75
CA LYS A 168 12.91 -12.75 -9.95
C LYS A 168 14.28 -13.04 -9.37
N TYR A 169 14.35 -13.65 -8.19
CA TYR A 169 15.62 -14.05 -7.57
C TYR A 169 16.37 -15.09 -8.41
N ARG A 170 15.65 -16.05 -9.00
CA ARG A 170 16.25 -17.12 -9.81
C ARG A 170 16.74 -16.63 -11.18
N PHE A 171 16.03 -15.69 -11.81
CA PHE A 171 16.31 -15.22 -13.18
C PHE A 171 16.90 -13.80 -13.23
N GLY A 172 16.97 -13.10 -12.11
CA GLY A 172 17.57 -11.76 -12.02
C GLY A 172 19.09 -11.80 -11.97
N GLY A 173 19.73 -10.74 -12.50
CA GLY A 173 21.17 -10.53 -12.40
C GLY A 173 21.66 -10.37 -10.95
N ALA A 174 22.99 -10.32 -10.77
CA ALA A 174 23.62 -10.19 -9.44
C ALA A 174 23.13 -8.97 -8.66
N THR A 175 23.04 -7.81 -9.30
CA THR A 175 22.54 -6.55 -8.71
C THR A 175 21.09 -6.65 -8.24
N THR A 176 20.22 -7.33 -9.01
CA THR A 176 18.82 -7.55 -8.63
C THR A 176 18.72 -8.45 -7.39
N ARG A 177 19.53 -9.49 -7.32
CA ARG A 177 19.57 -10.40 -6.15
C ARG A 177 20.05 -9.70 -4.90
N GLU A 178 21.06 -8.85 -5.02
CA GLU A 178 21.60 -8.08 -3.90
C GLU A 178 20.56 -7.09 -3.37
N ALA A 179 19.93 -6.28 -4.23
CA ALA A 179 18.87 -5.36 -3.84
C ALA A 179 17.69 -6.10 -3.16
N MET A 180 17.28 -7.26 -3.69
CA MET A 180 16.23 -8.07 -3.08
C MET A 180 16.62 -8.61 -1.70
N SER A 181 17.89 -8.99 -1.50
CA SER A 181 18.41 -9.45 -0.20
C SER A 181 18.41 -8.31 0.80
N GLN A 182 18.85 -7.12 0.40
CA GLN A 182 18.84 -5.91 1.23
C GLN A 182 17.41 -5.54 1.61
N ASN A 183 16.46 -5.54 0.65
CA ASN A 183 15.05 -5.29 0.91
C ASN A 183 14.45 -6.27 1.92
N GLN A 184 14.79 -7.56 1.82
CA GLN A 184 14.35 -8.55 2.80
C GLN A 184 14.89 -8.27 4.19
N THR A 185 16.14 -7.84 4.30
CA THR A 185 16.78 -7.48 5.57
C THR A 185 16.08 -6.26 6.19
N ILE A 186 15.83 -5.22 5.40
CA ILE A 186 15.09 -4.02 5.84
C ILE A 186 13.69 -4.41 6.33
N ILE A 187 12.91 -5.12 5.52
CA ILE A 187 11.55 -5.54 5.88
C ILE A 187 11.54 -6.40 7.15
N ARG A 188 12.51 -7.31 7.31
CA ARG A 188 12.64 -8.13 8.51
C ARG A 188 12.97 -7.33 9.77
N SER A 189 13.78 -6.26 9.66
CA SER A 189 14.08 -5.39 10.80
C SER A 189 12.81 -4.68 11.31
N PHE A 190 11.97 -4.17 10.42
CA PHE A 190 10.68 -3.60 10.80
C PHE A 190 9.72 -4.67 11.35
N ALA A 191 9.65 -5.83 10.71
CA ALA A 191 8.80 -6.93 11.19
C ALA A 191 9.13 -7.35 12.62
N LYS A 192 10.41 -7.40 12.99
CA LYS A 192 10.83 -7.71 14.39
C LYS A 192 10.29 -6.70 15.42
N LEU A 193 10.08 -5.45 15.01
CA LEU A 193 9.64 -4.37 15.90
C LEU A 193 8.11 -4.24 15.95
N TYR A 194 7.44 -4.50 14.85
CA TYR A 194 6.05 -4.07 14.65
C TYR A 194 5.08 -5.19 14.26
N GLN A 195 5.57 -6.34 13.73
CA GLN A 195 4.68 -7.37 13.20
C GLN A 195 3.90 -8.07 14.32
N ILE A 196 2.58 -8.04 14.19
CA ILE A 196 1.64 -8.70 15.10
C ILE A 196 1.02 -9.96 14.48
N GLU A 197 0.83 -9.98 13.16
CA GLU A 197 0.19 -11.09 12.46
C GLU A 197 0.65 -11.19 10.99
N GLN A 198 0.44 -12.36 10.38
CA GLN A 198 0.50 -12.56 8.93
C GLN A 198 -0.54 -13.57 8.50
N ARG A 199 -1.13 -13.38 7.30
CA ARG A 199 -2.13 -14.28 6.71
C ARG A 199 -1.74 -14.65 5.30
N LEU A 200 -1.86 -15.93 4.95
CA LEU A 200 -1.72 -16.40 3.57
C LEU A 200 -3.08 -16.42 2.90
N VAL A 201 -3.21 -15.71 1.79
CA VAL A 201 -4.43 -15.67 0.97
C VAL A 201 -4.24 -16.56 -0.24
N TRP A 202 -4.78 -17.78 -0.16
CA TRP A 202 -4.70 -18.78 -1.22
C TRP A 202 -5.53 -18.43 -2.45
N PHE A 203 -6.71 -17.81 -2.25
CA PHE A 203 -7.65 -17.44 -3.31
C PHE A 203 -7.30 -16.13 -4.01
N ASN A 204 -6.01 -15.86 -4.13
CA ASN A 204 -5.44 -14.84 -5.00
C ASN A 204 -4.51 -15.52 -6.00
N VAL A 205 -4.41 -15.01 -7.23
CA VAL A 205 -3.56 -15.59 -8.28
C VAL A 205 -2.52 -14.53 -8.70
N PRO A 206 -1.25 -14.75 -8.36
CA PRO A 206 -0.71 -15.82 -7.50
C PRO A 206 -1.10 -15.62 -6.03
N PRO A 207 -1.02 -16.65 -5.16
CA PRO A 207 -1.24 -16.52 -3.72
C PRO A 207 -0.39 -15.41 -3.12
N ALA A 208 -0.91 -14.73 -2.10
CA ALA A 208 -0.23 -13.59 -1.50
C ALA A 208 -0.26 -13.66 0.03
N TRP A 209 0.76 -13.11 0.66
CA TRP A 209 0.80 -12.87 2.07
C TRP A 209 0.34 -11.45 2.37
N THR A 210 -0.47 -11.28 3.41
CA THR A 210 -0.76 -10.00 4.05
C THR A 210 -0.09 -10.00 5.41
N PHE A 211 0.69 -8.98 5.69
CA PHE A 211 1.39 -8.75 6.95
C PHE A 211 0.76 -7.58 7.67
N TYR A 212 0.64 -7.67 8.99
CA TYR A 212 0.07 -6.62 9.83
C TYR A 212 1.10 -6.19 10.86
N TRP A 213 1.40 -4.91 10.87
CA TRP A 213 2.33 -4.26 11.79
C TRP A 213 1.60 -3.22 12.61
N GLN A 214 1.81 -3.20 13.89
CA GLN A 214 1.17 -2.25 14.79
C GLN A 214 2.23 -1.32 15.40
N LYS A 215 1.95 -0.02 15.36
CA LYS A 215 2.77 0.94 16.09
C LYS A 215 2.45 0.82 17.57
N PRO A 216 3.45 0.66 18.44
CA PRO A 216 3.21 0.59 19.87
C PRO A 216 2.46 1.80 20.39
N ASP A 217 1.63 1.60 21.42
CA ASP A 217 1.04 2.70 22.17
C ASP A 217 2.14 3.48 22.89
N VAL A 218 1.98 4.79 22.96
CA VAL A 218 2.86 5.63 23.78
C VAL A 218 2.35 5.53 25.22
N ASN A 219 3.07 4.78 26.05
CA ASN A 219 2.82 4.75 27.49
C ASN A 219 3.17 6.08 28.13
#